data_d0364f91a70ba6e611e2f9f8ea6e5dd2
#
_entry.id   d0364f91a70ba6e611e2f9f8ea6e5dd2
#
_cell.length_a   1.000
_cell.length_b   1.000
_cell.length_c   1.000
_cell.angle_alpha   90.00
_cell.angle_beta   90.00
_cell.angle_gamma   90.00
#
_symmetry.space_group_name_H-M   'P 1'
#
loop_
_entity.id
_entity.type
_entity.pdbx_description
1 polymer ?
#
loop_
_entity_poly.entity_id
_entity_poly.type
_entity_poly.pdbx_seq_one_letter_code
_entity_poly.pdbx_strand_id
1 'polypeptide(L)'
;MNRALILAGGHGNRTAQDIPKQFMNVYEKPLIIYTLENFERHPEIDGILVVCLDGWHEVLKAYARQYGISKLKWVVDGGDDGQESTKKGVEALKDVCGTEDIILVHDAIRPFITPDVITDAITKCKQKGSGLSAVRCQETIVRTDDGKSGAEGIARQEIMRVQTPQAYKYGKARWDYEEADRRGIKGEVYINTLMLRLGERVYFSKGTDKNVKITTIEDLEVFKALLHMEREDWIK
;
A
#
# COMPACT_ATOMS: atom_id res chain seq x y z
N MET A 1 -18.85 4.14 -2.16
CA MET A 1 -17.69 4.95 -2.62
C MET A 1 -16.40 4.18 -2.39
N ASN A 2 -15.31 4.50 -3.15
CA ASN A 2 -14.01 3.85 -2.96
C ASN A 2 -12.95 4.91 -2.69
N ARG A 3 -12.18 4.77 -1.62
CA ARG A 3 -11.12 5.72 -1.24
C ARG A 3 -9.78 5.03 -1.16
N ALA A 4 -8.75 5.63 -1.74
CA ALA A 4 -7.37 5.17 -1.57
C ALA A 4 -6.80 5.75 -0.27
N LEU A 5 -6.23 4.90 0.58
CA LEU A 5 -5.49 5.23 1.78
C LEU A 5 -4.02 4.91 1.52
N ILE A 6 -3.22 5.94 1.30
CA ILE A 6 -1.81 5.79 0.90
C ILE A 6 -0.90 5.97 2.12
N LEU A 7 -0.10 4.95 2.40
CA LEU A 7 0.82 4.94 3.54
C LEU A 7 2.17 5.55 3.14
N ALA A 8 2.44 6.74 3.65
CA ALA A 8 3.65 7.54 3.40
C ALA A 8 4.32 8.05 4.70
N GLY A 9 3.99 7.46 5.87
CA GLY A 9 4.50 7.89 7.18
C GLY A 9 5.88 7.35 7.57
N GLY A 10 6.50 6.50 6.74
CA GLY A 10 7.78 5.88 7.07
C GLY A 10 8.98 6.83 6.98
N HIS A 11 9.86 6.83 8.00
CA HIS A 11 11.08 7.65 8.03
C HIS A 11 12.19 7.19 7.06
N GLY A 12 12.14 5.97 6.53
CA GLY A 12 13.08 5.49 5.51
C GLY A 12 14.54 5.30 5.96
N ASN A 13 14.78 4.92 7.21
CA ASN A 13 16.10 4.82 7.86
C ASN A 13 17.17 3.98 7.13
N ARG A 14 16.81 3.29 6.04
CA ARG A 14 17.72 2.42 5.26
C ARG A 14 18.44 3.13 4.11
N THR A 15 18.12 4.38 3.80
CA THR A 15 18.72 5.09 2.65
C THR A 15 19.74 6.15 3.04
N ALA A 16 20.06 6.38 4.33
CA ALA A 16 21.04 7.34 4.83
C ALA A 16 20.97 8.75 4.17
N GLN A 17 19.78 9.16 3.71
CA GLN A 17 19.54 10.47 3.09
C GLN A 17 18.57 11.29 3.93
N ASP A 18 18.75 12.62 3.92
CA ASP A 18 17.91 13.58 4.65
C ASP A 18 16.47 13.65 4.12
N ILE A 19 16.23 13.18 2.89
CA ILE A 19 14.90 13.19 2.25
C ILE A 19 14.26 11.81 2.40
N PRO A 20 13.03 11.72 2.96
CA PRO A 20 12.30 10.47 3.05
C PRO A 20 12.06 9.85 1.66
N LYS A 21 12.20 8.54 1.57
CA LYS A 21 12.17 7.75 0.33
C LYS A 21 11.01 8.11 -0.61
N GLN A 22 9.83 8.25 -0.05
CA GLN A 22 8.62 8.55 -0.81
C GLN A 22 8.66 9.93 -1.50
N PHE A 23 9.50 10.85 -1.01
CA PHE A 23 9.70 12.18 -1.56
C PHE A 23 10.97 12.32 -2.40
N MET A 24 11.78 11.27 -2.52
CA MET A 24 12.95 11.29 -3.41
C MET A 24 12.49 11.38 -4.87
N ASN A 25 13.21 12.22 -5.63
CA ASN A 25 12.96 12.33 -7.07
C ASN A 25 13.54 11.14 -7.82
N VAL A 26 12.69 10.58 -8.69
CA VAL A 26 13.12 9.65 -9.74
C VAL A 26 12.83 10.34 -11.08
N TYR A 27 13.89 10.58 -11.81
CA TYR A 27 13.89 11.60 -12.85
C TYR A 27 13.30 12.90 -12.31
N GLU A 28 12.63 13.69 -12.70
CA GLU A 28 12.20 14.99 -12.15
C GLU A 28 10.91 14.94 -11.31
N LYS A 29 10.49 13.72 -10.86
CA LYS A 29 9.21 13.54 -10.16
C LYS A 29 9.38 12.77 -8.85
N PRO A 30 8.79 13.24 -7.72
CA PRO A 30 8.80 12.50 -6.46
C PRO A 30 8.15 11.11 -6.59
N LEU A 31 8.75 10.10 -5.94
CA LEU A 31 8.31 8.71 -6.01
C LEU A 31 6.82 8.55 -5.66
N ILE A 32 6.36 9.23 -4.60
CA ILE A 32 4.95 9.19 -4.18
C ILE A 32 3.98 9.65 -5.29
N ILE A 33 4.39 10.58 -6.14
CA ILE A 33 3.52 11.12 -7.20
C ILE A 33 3.24 10.05 -8.25
N TYR A 34 4.21 9.21 -8.60
CA TYR A 34 3.95 8.07 -9.50
C TYR A 34 2.86 7.15 -8.94
N THR A 35 2.88 6.91 -7.63
CA THR A 35 1.84 6.13 -6.95
C THR A 35 0.48 6.84 -6.98
N LEU A 36 0.45 8.13 -6.60
CA LEU A 36 -0.80 8.90 -6.54
C LEU A 36 -1.48 9.04 -7.91
N GLU A 37 -0.71 9.20 -8.99
CA GLU A 37 -1.24 9.29 -10.36
C GLU A 37 -2.05 8.05 -10.76
N ASN A 38 -1.70 6.84 -10.28
CA ASN A 38 -2.46 5.63 -10.59
C ASN A 38 -3.87 5.68 -9.98
N PHE A 39 -3.99 6.19 -8.76
CA PHE A 39 -5.29 6.36 -8.10
C PHE A 39 -6.05 7.58 -8.61
N GLU A 40 -5.35 8.67 -8.97
CA GLU A 40 -5.95 9.86 -9.58
C GLU A 40 -6.66 9.51 -10.89
N ARG A 41 -6.00 8.74 -11.76
CA ARG A 41 -6.54 8.37 -13.08
C ARG A 41 -7.61 7.28 -13.01
N HIS A 42 -7.71 6.52 -11.91
CA HIS A 42 -8.63 5.38 -11.83
C HIS A 42 -10.08 5.86 -11.65
N PRO A 43 -11.03 5.45 -12.53
CA PRO A 43 -12.40 5.98 -12.51
C PRO A 43 -13.19 5.58 -11.27
N GLU A 44 -12.92 4.43 -10.68
CA GLU A 44 -13.63 3.96 -9.49
C GLU A 44 -13.07 4.53 -8.16
N ILE A 45 -12.04 5.37 -8.18
CA ILE A 45 -11.51 6.01 -6.96
C ILE A 45 -12.11 7.40 -6.81
N ASP A 46 -12.81 7.63 -5.70
CA ASP A 46 -13.54 8.87 -5.42
C ASP A 46 -12.71 9.90 -4.64
N GLY A 47 -11.66 9.45 -3.95
CA GLY A 47 -10.79 10.32 -3.16
C GLY A 47 -9.56 9.58 -2.63
N ILE A 48 -8.54 10.35 -2.31
CA ILE A 48 -7.27 9.88 -1.78
C ILE A 48 -7.02 10.52 -0.42
N LEU A 49 -6.70 9.69 0.56
CA LEU A 49 -6.14 10.07 1.85
C LEU A 49 -4.67 9.63 1.87
N VAL A 50 -3.78 10.49 2.31
CA VAL A 50 -2.37 10.13 2.55
C VAL A 50 -2.07 10.21 4.04
N VAL A 51 -1.60 9.10 4.60
CA VAL A 51 -0.96 9.09 5.92
C VAL A 51 0.49 9.49 5.71
N CYS A 52 0.81 10.72 6.06
CA CYS A 52 2.07 11.38 5.71
C CYS A 52 3.02 11.42 6.91
N LEU A 53 4.31 11.47 6.64
CA LEU A 53 5.33 11.78 7.62
C LEU A 53 5.14 13.21 8.12
N ASP A 54 5.24 13.41 9.44
CA ASP A 54 5.20 14.74 10.05
C ASP A 54 6.25 15.69 9.44
N GLY A 55 5.87 16.96 9.30
CA GLY A 55 6.67 17.99 8.63
C GLY A 55 6.65 17.97 7.10
N TRP A 56 6.05 16.94 6.45
CA TRP A 56 6.02 16.80 4.98
C TRP A 56 4.64 17.07 4.35
N HIS A 57 3.65 17.46 5.12
CA HIS A 57 2.28 17.70 4.64
C HIS A 57 2.21 18.80 3.57
N GLU A 58 2.84 19.95 3.83
CA GLU A 58 2.80 21.08 2.88
C GLU A 58 3.60 20.77 1.61
N VAL A 59 4.71 20.05 1.73
CA VAL A 59 5.49 19.56 0.58
C VAL A 59 4.63 18.61 -0.27
N LEU A 60 3.95 17.64 0.35
CA LEU A 60 3.04 16.74 -0.33
C LEU A 60 1.91 17.47 -1.06
N LYS A 61 1.26 18.44 -0.38
CA LYS A 61 0.20 19.23 -0.97
C LYS A 61 0.70 20.10 -2.14
N ALA A 62 1.92 20.64 -2.04
CA ALA A 62 2.53 21.39 -3.12
C ALA A 62 2.79 20.51 -4.34
N TYR A 63 3.35 19.33 -4.16
CA TYR A 63 3.52 18.36 -5.23
C TYR A 63 2.18 17.88 -5.82
N ALA A 64 1.17 17.62 -4.99
CA ALA A 64 -0.15 17.23 -5.46
C ALA A 64 -0.76 18.30 -6.39
N ARG A 65 -0.64 19.59 -6.03
CA ARG A 65 -1.05 20.70 -6.90
C ARG A 65 -0.24 20.75 -8.19
N GLN A 66 1.09 20.65 -8.10
CA GLN A 66 2.00 20.71 -9.25
C GLN A 66 1.71 19.62 -10.29
N TYR A 67 1.39 18.40 -9.81
CA TYR A 67 1.16 17.23 -10.67
C TYR A 67 -0.34 16.91 -10.89
N GLY A 68 -1.25 17.81 -10.50
CA GLY A 68 -2.67 17.69 -10.78
C GLY A 68 -3.39 16.54 -10.04
N ILE A 69 -2.92 16.19 -8.83
CA ILE A 69 -3.59 15.17 -8.00
C ILE A 69 -4.81 15.79 -7.31
N SER A 70 -5.91 15.84 -8.02
CA SER A 70 -7.15 16.51 -7.60
C SER A 70 -7.97 15.72 -6.58
N LYS A 71 -7.80 14.38 -6.58
CA LYS A 71 -8.47 13.47 -5.65
C LYS A 71 -7.82 13.42 -4.26
N LEU A 72 -6.64 14.03 -4.04
CA LEU A 72 -6.06 14.18 -2.70
C LEU A 72 -6.94 15.12 -1.86
N LYS A 73 -7.71 14.54 -0.93
CA LYS A 73 -8.66 15.27 -0.08
C LYS A 73 -8.20 15.39 1.38
N TRP A 74 -7.47 14.40 1.87
CA TRP A 74 -7.06 14.31 3.26
C TRP A 74 -5.57 13.95 3.37
N VAL A 75 -4.91 14.63 4.30
CA VAL A 75 -3.52 14.33 4.70
C VAL A 75 -3.52 14.31 6.22
N VAL A 76 -3.05 13.21 6.80
CA VAL A 76 -2.99 12.98 8.25
C VAL A 76 -1.62 12.48 8.66
N ASP A 77 -1.26 12.67 9.93
CA ASP A 77 0.01 12.19 10.46
C ASP A 77 0.06 10.67 10.55
N GLY A 78 1.26 10.12 10.35
CA GLY A 78 1.57 8.74 10.68
C GLY A 78 1.52 8.47 12.19
N GLY A 79 1.58 7.19 12.53
CA GLY A 79 1.78 6.71 13.90
C GLY A 79 3.21 6.22 14.10
N ASP A 80 3.49 5.70 15.30
CA ASP A 80 4.81 5.18 15.66
C ASP A 80 5.17 3.91 14.87
N ASP A 81 4.17 3.17 14.42
CA ASP A 81 4.34 1.98 13.58
C ASP A 81 3.32 1.93 12.42
N GLY A 82 3.40 0.84 11.64
CA GLY A 82 2.51 0.63 10.47
C GLY A 82 1.06 0.40 10.88
N GLN A 83 0.80 -0.27 12.00
CA GLN A 83 -0.54 -0.51 12.52
C GLN A 83 -1.20 0.80 12.92
N GLU A 84 -0.51 1.61 13.71
CA GLU A 84 -1.02 2.90 14.16
C GLU A 84 -1.21 3.88 13.00
N SER A 85 -0.27 3.93 12.06
CA SER A 85 -0.38 4.76 10.86
C SER A 85 -1.63 4.40 10.05
N THR A 86 -1.88 3.11 9.81
CA THR A 86 -3.06 2.68 9.05
C THR A 86 -4.34 2.95 9.83
N LYS A 87 -4.35 2.72 11.15
CA LYS A 87 -5.48 3.01 12.05
C LYS A 87 -5.85 4.49 12.00
N LYS A 88 -4.87 5.41 12.12
CA LYS A 88 -5.12 6.87 12.00
C LYS A 88 -5.75 7.23 10.65
N GLY A 89 -5.28 6.61 9.55
CA GLY A 89 -5.87 6.80 8.24
C GLY A 89 -7.33 6.31 8.15
N VAL A 90 -7.64 5.15 8.74
CA VAL A 90 -9.03 4.63 8.82
C VAL A 90 -9.91 5.54 9.67
N GLU A 91 -9.44 5.99 10.83
CA GLU A 91 -10.16 6.88 11.72
C GLU A 91 -10.47 8.24 11.08
N ALA A 92 -9.54 8.79 10.30
CA ALA A 92 -9.73 10.06 9.60
C ALA A 92 -10.86 10.01 8.55
N LEU A 93 -11.28 8.82 8.13
CA LEU A 93 -12.37 8.63 7.18
C LEU A 93 -13.76 8.44 7.84
N LYS A 94 -13.86 8.49 9.19
CA LYS A 94 -15.07 8.15 9.93
C LYS A 94 -16.31 8.97 9.56
N ASP A 95 -16.12 10.26 9.24
CA ASP A 95 -17.22 11.17 8.95
C ASP A 95 -17.57 11.23 7.44
N VAL A 96 -16.80 10.53 6.60
CA VAL A 96 -16.94 10.57 5.14
C VAL A 96 -17.12 9.20 4.48
N CYS A 97 -16.95 8.10 5.24
CA CYS A 97 -17.18 6.74 4.78
C CYS A 97 -18.38 6.10 5.47
N GLY A 98 -19.26 5.49 4.69
CA GLY A 98 -20.25 4.53 5.19
C GLY A 98 -19.61 3.14 5.38
N THR A 99 -20.29 2.27 6.16
CA THR A 99 -19.77 0.92 6.50
C THR A 99 -19.47 0.05 5.28
N GLU A 100 -20.22 0.20 4.20
CA GLU A 100 -20.09 -0.57 2.96
C GLU A 100 -19.16 0.10 1.94
N ASP A 101 -18.67 1.32 2.20
CA ASP A 101 -17.65 1.96 1.38
C ASP A 101 -16.37 1.14 1.41
N ILE A 102 -15.57 1.23 0.35
CA ILE A 102 -14.32 0.47 0.24
C ILE A 102 -13.15 1.42 0.45
N ILE A 103 -12.21 0.99 1.28
CA ILE A 103 -10.89 1.61 1.40
C ILE A 103 -9.84 0.70 0.76
N LEU A 104 -8.95 1.29 -0.02
CA LEU A 104 -7.79 0.60 -0.61
C LEU A 104 -6.53 1.10 0.08
N VAL A 105 -5.96 0.29 0.93
CA VAL A 105 -4.68 0.59 1.61
C VAL A 105 -3.53 0.28 0.66
N HIS A 106 -2.64 1.26 0.44
CA HIS A 106 -1.54 1.11 -0.48
C HIS A 106 -0.26 1.79 0.00
N ASP A 107 0.90 1.16 -0.25
CA ASP A 107 2.21 1.74 0.05
C ASP A 107 2.55 2.87 -0.94
N ALA A 108 2.92 4.06 -0.45
CA ALA A 108 3.35 5.20 -1.28
C ALA A 108 4.55 4.89 -2.19
N ILE A 109 5.31 3.86 -1.84
CA ILE A 109 6.52 3.41 -2.52
C ILE A 109 6.32 2.16 -3.40
N ARG A 110 5.09 1.94 -3.90
CA ARG A 110 4.77 0.93 -4.93
C ARG A 110 4.15 1.60 -6.16
N PRO A 111 4.96 2.26 -6.97
CA PRO A 111 4.46 3.07 -8.08
C PRO A 111 3.95 2.25 -9.27
N PHE A 112 4.35 0.97 -9.40
CA PHE A 112 3.95 0.11 -10.53
C PHE A 112 2.71 -0.73 -10.22
N ILE A 113 1.55 -0.08 -10.20
CA ILE A 113 0.25 -0.75 -10.20
C ILE A 113 -0.50 -0.40 -11.48
N THR A 114 -1.20 -1.37 -12.04
CA THR A 114 -2.03 -1.18 -13.23
C THR A 114 -3.50 -0.98 -12.84
N PRO A 115 -4.31 -0.31 -13.68
CA PRO A 115 -5.73 -0.07 -13.38
C PRO A 115 -6.51 -1.35 -13.08
N ASP A 116 -6.20 -2.45 -13.75
CA ASP A 116 -6.85 -3.74 -13.56
C ASP A 116 -6.54 -4.37 -12.18
N VAL A 117 -5.38 -4.11 -11.59
CA VAL A 117 -5.06 -4.52 -10.20
C VAL A 117 -5.97 -3.79 -9.22
N ILE A 118 -6.18 -2.48 -9.40
CA ILE A 118 -7.09 -1.69 -8.55
C ILE A 118 -8.53 -2.17 -8.72
N THR A 119 -9.00 -2.34 -9.97
CA THR A 119 -10.35 -2.83 -10.27
C THR A 119 -10.60 -4.21 -9.66
N ASP A 120 -9.66 -5.15 -9.80
CA ASP A 120 -9.84 -6.51 -9.25
C ASP A 120 -9.86 -6.53 -7.73
N ALA A 121 -9.04 -5.69 -7.07
CA ALA A 121 -9.07 -5.54 -5.61
C ALA A 121 -10.45 -5.05 -5.12
N ILE A 122 -11.00 -4.02 -5.77
CA ILE A 122 -12.35 -3.50 -5.48
C ILE A 122 -13.42 -4.58 -5.71
N THR A 123 -13.36 -5.24 -6.85
CA THR A 123 -14.33 -6.29 -7.24
C THR A 123 -14.30 -7.44 -6.25
N LYS A 124 -13.11 -7.91 -5.89
CA LYS A 124 -12.94 -8.99 -4.91
C LYS A 124 -13.47 -8.59 -3.55
N CYS A 125 -13.21 -7.35 -3.12
CA CYS A 125 -13.72 -6.82 -1.86
C CYS A 125 -15.26 -6.76 -1.84
N LYS A 126 -15.88 -6.30 -2.92
CA LYS A 126 -17.37 -6.31 -3.07
C LYS A 126 -17.94 -7.72 -2.93
N GLN A 127 -17.26 -8.72 -3.47
CA GLN A 127 -17.73 -10.12 -3.49
C GLN A 127 -17.46 -10.89 -2.20
N LYS A 128 -16.33 -10.62 -1.53
CA LYS A 128 -15.77 -11.46 -0.46
C LYS A 128 -15.49 -10.74 0.84
N GLY A 129 -15.62 -9.40 0.88
CA GLY A 129 -15.33 -8.58 2.05
C GLY A 129 -13.89 -8.05 2.12
N SER A 130 -12.95 -8.69 1.42
CA SER A 130 -11.59 -8.18 1.23
C SER A 130 -11.05 -8.55 -0.15
N GLY A 131 -10.07 -7.79 -0.65
CA GLY A 131 -9.40 -8.04 -1.93
C GLY A 131 -7.93 -7.62 -1.84
N LEU A 132 -7.03 -8.58 -1.64
CA LEU A 132 -5.62 -8.35 -1.41
C LEU A 132 -4.82 -8.66 -2.66
N SER A 133 -4.18 -7.68 -3.26
CA SER A 133 -3.27 -7.93 -4.37
C SER A 133 -2.19 -8.94 -3.95
N ALA A 134 -2.05 -10.02 -4.70
CA ALA A 134 -1.10 -11.06 -4.37
C ALA A 134 -0.61 -11.78 -5.63
N VAL A 135 0.61 -12.31 -5.56
CA VAL A 135 1.22 -13.15 -6.59
C VAL A 135 1.68 -14.47 -5.98
N ARG A 136 1.70 -15.54 -6.78
CA ARG A 136 2.24 -16.83 -6.33
C ARG A 136 3.73 -16.70 -6.04
N CYS A 137 4.17 -17.36 -4.99
CA CYS A 137 5.60 -17.46 -4.73
C CYS A 137 6.26 -18.35 -5.80
N GLN A 138 7.27 -17.81 -6.47
CA GLN A 138 8.08 -18.56 -7.46
C GLN A 138 9.37 -19.09 -6.83
N GLU A 139 9.78 -18.50 -5.71
CA GLU A 139 11.03 -18.79 -5.03
C GLU A 139 10.96 -20.06 -4.18
N THR A 140 12.10 -20.68 -3.93
CA THR A 140 12.23 -21.70 -2.88
C THR A 140 12.27 -21.03 -1.53
N ILE A 141 11.37 -21.45 -0.62
CA ILE A 141 11.22 -20.89 0.72
C ILE A 141 11.69 -21.91 1.76
N VAL A 142 12.55 -21.44 2.65
CA VAL A 142 13.05 -22.22 3.79
C VAL A 142 12.79 -21.43 5.06
N ARG A 143 12.23 -22.12 6.08
CA ARG A 143 12.07 -21.52 7.40
C ARG A 143 13.40 -21.47 8.12
N THR A 144 13.68 -20.36 8.77
CA THR A 144 14.88 -20.14 9.58
C THR A 144 14.55 -19.44 10.87
N ASP A 145 15.23 -19.77 11.94
CA ASP A 145 15.11 -19.11 13.24
C ASP A 145 16.28 -18.14 13.49
N ASP A 146 17.41 -18.35 12.83
CA ASP A 146 18.67 -17.60 13.05
C ASP A 146 19.08 -16.74 11.84
N GLY A 147 18.38 -16.86 10.72
CA GLY A 147 18.71 -16.18 9.46
C GLY A 147 19.99 -16.71 8.77
N LYS A 148 20.60 -17.80 9.27
CA LYS A 148 21.87 -18.38 8.78
C LYS A 148 21.74 -19.83 8.33
N SER A 149 20.78 -20.55 8.89
CA SER A 149 20.52 -21.96 8.58
C SER A 149 19.01 -22.20 8.50
N GLY A 150 18.59 -23.31 7.89
CA GLY A 150 17.19 -23.69 7.84
C GLY A 150 17.05 -25.20 7.67
N ALA A 151 16.06 -25.78 8.35
CA ALA A 151 15.82 -27.23 8.36
C ALA A 151 14.46 -27.62 7.75
N GLU A 152 13.58 -26.64 7.44
CA GLU A 152 12.24 -26.90 6.92
C GLU A 152 11.99 -26.13 5.62
N GLY A 153 11.72 -26.85 4.53
CA GLY A 153 11.26 -26.27 3.27
C GLY A 153 9.75 -26.02 3.30
N ILE A 154 9.33 -24.84 2.87
CA ILE A 154 7.90 -24.51 2.76
C ILE A 154 7.48 -24.71 1.30
N ALA A 155 6.40 -25.46 1.07
CA ALA A 155 5.87 -25.72 -0.25
C ALA A 155 5.40 -24.40 -0.90
N ARG A 156 6.12 -23.91 -1.93
CA ARG A 156 5.86 -22.62 -2.57
C ARG A 156 4.46 -22.48 -3.14
N GLN A 157 3.83 -23.59 -3.52
CA GLN A 157 2.44 -23.61 -4.01
C GLN A 157 1.41 -23.24 -2.94
N GLU A 158 1.77 -23.30 -1.65
CA GLU A 158 0.95 -22.89 -0.52
C GLU A 158 1.19 -21.43 -0.11
N ILE A 159 2.14 -20.76 -0.75
CA ILE A 159 2.57 -19.40 -0.39
C ILE A 159 2.11 -18.39 -1.43
N MET A 160 1.45 -17.34 -0.94
CA MET A 160 1.15 -16.13 -1.71
C MET A 160 1.98 -14.97 -1.17
N ARG A 161 2.67 -14.25 -2.05
CA ARG A 161 3.31 -12.97 -1.71
C ARG A 161 2.26 -11.88 -1.80
N VAL A 162 1.83 -11.37 -0.66
CA VAL A 162 0.83 -10.30 -0.58
C VAL A 162 1.48 -8.96 -0.86
N GLN A 163 0.81 -8.19 -1.68
CA GLN A 163 1.19 -6.83 -2.07
C GLN A 163 0.12 -5.83 -1.60
N THR A 164 0.25 -4.59 -2.01
CA THR A 164 -0.82 -3.60 -1.97
C THR A 164 -1.13 -3.15 -3.43
N PRO A 165 -2.34 -2.68 -3.77
CA PRO A 165 -3.43 -2.30 -2.88
C PRO A 165 -4.13 -3.48 -2.21
N GLN A 166 -4.67 -3.20 -1.01
CA GLN A 166 -5.49 -4.13 -0.26
C GLN A 166 -6.83 -3.44 0.00
N ALA A 167 -7.89 -3.99 -0.55
CA ALA A 167 -9.24 -3.43 -0.45
C ALA A 167 -10.03 -4.07 0.70
N TYR A 168 -10.71 -3.25 1.49
CA TYR A 168 -11.54 -3.65 2.62
C TYR A 168 -12.84 -2.83 2.66
N LYS A 169 -13.93 -3.41 3.15
CA LYS A 169 -15.08 -2.61 3.56
C LYS A 169 -14.67 -1.75 4.75
N TYR A 170 -15.03 -0.47 4.72
CA TYR A 170 -14.64 0.49 5.73
C TYR A 170 -15.11 0.10 7.14
N GLY A 171 -16.38 -0.31 7.29
CA GLY A 171 -16.92 -0.76 8.57
C GLY A 171 -16.16 -1.97 9.14
N LYS A 172 -15.72 -2.89 8.27
CA LYS A 172 -14.93 -4.05 8.67
C LYS A 172 -13.53 -3.64 9.15
N ALA A 173 -12.83 -2.79 8.40
CA ALA A 173 -11.50 -2.31 8.78
C ALA A 173 -11.54 -1.56 10.12
N ARG A 174 -12.57 -0.75 10.38
CA ARG A 174 -12.77 -0.13 11.69
C ARG A 174 -12.93 -1.15 12.80
N TRP A 175 -13.83 -2.10 12.60
CA TRP A 175 -14.09 -3.15 13.58
C TRP A 175 -12.82 -3.96 13.90
N ASP A 176 -11.99 -4.26 12.90
CA ASP A 176 -10.73 -4.98 13.10
C ASP A 176 -9.78 -4.22 14.04
N TYR A 177 -9.67 -2.90 13.92
CA TYR A 177 -8.88 -2.09 14.83
C TYR A 177 -9.49 -1.97 16.23
N GLU A 178 -10.80 -1.77 16.34
CA GLU A 178 -11.52 -1.73 17.62
C GLU A 178 -11.35 -3.06 18.37
N GLU A 179 -11.44 -4.18 17.68
CA GLU A 179 -11.28 -5.52 18.25
C GLU A 179 -9.80 -5.80 18.62
N ALA A 180 -8.84 -5.32 17.82
CA ALA A 180 -7.43 -5.40 18.13
C ALA A 180 -7.09 -4.66 19.42
N ASP A 181 -7.61 -3.44 19.59
CA ASP A 181 -7.45 -2.66 20.82
C ASP A 181 -8.02 -3.41 22.01
N ARG A 182 -9.22 -3.98 21.90
CA ARG A 182 -9.88 -4.76 22.95
C ARG A 182 -9.09 -5.99 23.36
N ARG A 183 -8.38 -6.64 22.40
CA ARG A 183 -7.55 -7.83 22.63
C ARG A 183 -6.08 -7.50 22.91
N GLY A 184 -5.68 -6.23 22.87
CA GLY A 184 -4.27 -5.82 23.06
C GLY A 184 -3.34 -6.29 21.94
N ILE A 185 -3.85 -6.50 20.70
CA ILE A 185 -3.05 -6.91 19.53
C ILE A 185 -2.35 -5.68 18.96
N LYS A 186 -1.01 -5.74 18.90
CA LYS A 186 -0.14 -4.66 18.41
C LYS A 186 0.90 -5.20 17.43
N GLY A 187 1.49 -4.28 16.64
CA GLY A 187 2.62 -4.57 15.74
C GLY A 187 2.25 -5.23 14.42
N GLU A 188 0.97 -5.30 14.08
CA GLU A 188 0.52 -5.77 12.78
C GLU A 188 0.62 -4.65 11.74
N VAL A 189 1.50 -4.80 10.75
CA VAL A 189 1.79 -3.73 9.78
C VAL A 189 0.59 -3.39 8.89
N TYR A 190 -0.23 -4.39 8.57
CA TYR A 190 -1.36 -4.25 7.65
C TYR A 190 -2.64 -4.86 8.23
N ILE A 191 -3.79 -4.39 7.74
CA ILE A 191 -5.11 -4.93 8.13
C ILE A 191 -5.21 -6.43 7.85
N ASN A 192 -4.62 -6.94 6.76
CA ASN A 192 -4.67 -8.36 6.45
C ASN A 192 -4.01 -9.25 7.51
N THR A 193 -2.85 -8.84 8.05
CA THR A 193 -2.20 -9.59 9.12
C THR A 193 -2.99 -9.50 10.42
N LEU A 194 -3.59 -8.34 10.68
CA LEU A 194 -4.51 -8.17 11.80
C LEU A 194 -5.74 -9.08 11.68
N MET A 195 -6.40 -9.13 10.53
CA MET A 195 -7.53 -10.04 10.26
C MET A 195 -7.15 -11.49 10.54
N LEU A 196 -5.98 -11.94 10.06
CA LEU A 196 -5.49 -13.30 10.31
C LEU A 196 -5.27 -13.57 11.82
N ARG A 197 -4.74 -12.60 12.55
CA ARG A 197 -4.58 -12.68 14.02
C ARG A 197 -5.91 -12.74 14.75
N LEU A 198 -6.95 -12.11 14.20
CA LEU A 198 -8.32 -12.18 14.71
C LEU A 198 -9.03 -13.50 14.35
N GLY A 199 -8.39 -14.38 13.58
CA GLY A 199 -8.93 -15.68 13.14
C GLY A 199 -9.79 -15.58 11.88
N GLU A 200 -9.68 -14.51 11.14
CA GLU A 200 -10.45 -14.28 9.94
C GLU A 200 -9.75 -14.76 8.67
N ARG A 201 -10.51 -14.88 7.59
CA ARG A 201 -9.99 -15.27 6.28
C ARG A 201 -9.86 -14.02 5.39
N VAL A 202 -8.75 -13.92 4.67
CA VAL A 202 -8.52 -12.90 3.64
C VAL A 202 -8.65 -13.51 2.24
N TYR A 203 -8.98 -12.68 1.24
CA TYR A 203 -9.20 -13.12 -0.14
C TYR A 203 -8.25 -12.40 -1.09
N PHE A 204 -7.58 -13.18 -1.95
CA PHE A 204 -6.61 -12.65 -2.89
C PHE A 204 -7.28 -12.09 -4.14
N SER A 205 -6.74 -10.98 -4.61
CA SER A 205 -7.01 -10.36 -5.91
C SER A 205 -5.74 -10.34 -6.75
N LYS A 206 -5.88 -9.92 -8.00
CA LYS A 206 -4.77 -9.84 -8.94
C LYS A 206 -3.63 -8.98 -8.40
N GLY A 207 -2.42 -9.52 -8.44
CA GLY A 207 -1.15 -8.82 -8.27
C GLY A 207 -0.32 -8.87 -9.53
N THR A 208 0.87 -8.25 -9.49
CA THR A 208 1.85 -8.30 -10.57
C THR A 208 3.26 -8.27 -10.00
N ASP A 209 4.18 -9.02 -10.60
CA ASP A 209 5.58 -9.01 -10.17
C ASP A 209 6.27 -7.65 -10.41
N LYS A 210 5.72 -6.80 -11.30
CA LYS A 210 6.17 -5.42 -11.49
C LYS A 210 5.83 -4.51 -10.29
N ASN A 211 4.85 -4.87 -9.44
CA ASN A 211 4.43 -4.09 -8.27
C ASN A 211 5.43 -4.25 -7.10
N VAL A 212 6.68 -3.87 -7.35
CA VAL A 212 7.76 -3.94 -6.38
C VAL A 212 7.60 -2.83 -5.33
N LYS A 213 7.89 -3.15 -4.07
CA LYS A 213 8.00 -2.16 -2.99
C LYS A 213 9.43 -1.62 -3.00
N ILE A 214 9.59 -0.33 -3.27
CA ILE A 214 10.91 0.32 -3.33
C ILE A 214 11.43 0.55 -1.91
N THR A 215 12.34 -0.33 -1.47
CA THR A 215 12.89 -0.33 -0.11
C THR A 215 14.39 -0.10 -0.08
N THR A 216 15.10 -0.43 -1.15
CA THR A 216 16.55 -0.32 -1.28
C THR A 216 16.92 0.54 -2.49
N ILE A 217 18.22 0.79 -2.68
CA ILE A 217 18.75 1.49 -3.87
C ILE A 217 18.57 0.61 -5.11
N GLU A 218 18.77 -0.69 -4.97
CA GLU A 218 18.59 -1.66 -6.05
C GLU A 218 17.14 -1.70 -6.54
N ASP A 219 16.15 -1.59 -5.64
CA ASP A 219 14.75 -1.47 -6.03
C ASP A 219 14.49 -0.21 -6.86
N LEU A 220 15.23 0.88 -6.54
CA LEU A 220 15.13 2.14 -7.30
C LEU A 220 15.72 2.02 -8.70
N GLU A 221 16.79 1.25 -8.87
CA GLU A 221 17.38 0.94 -10.19
C GLU A 221 16.40 0.12 -11.03
N VAL A 222 15.77 -0.90 -10.45
CA VAL A 222 14.71 -1.69 -11.10
C VAL A 222 13.54 -0.76 -11.50
N PHE A 223 13.13 0.15 -10.62
CA PHE A 223 12.08 1.12 -10.92
C PHE A 223 12.43 2.01 -12.12
N LYS A 224 13.65 2.54 -12.17
CA LYS A 224 14.12 3.37 -13.30
C LYS A 224 14.13 2.58 -14.60
N ALA A 225 14.59 1.33 -14.59
CA ALA A 225 14.60 0.47 -15.76
C ALA A 225 13.18 0.21 -16.29
N LEU A 226 12.22 -0.10 -15.41
CA LEU A 226 10.82 -0.30 -15.79
C LEU A 226 10.18 0.97 -16.36
N LEU A 227 10.45 2.14 -15.77
CA LEU A 227 9.99 3.43 -16.31
C LEU A 227 10.55 3.73 -17.69
N HIS A 228 11.81 3.36 -17.93
CA HIS A 228 12.44 3.55 -19.25
C HIS A 228 11.75 2.69 -20.32
N MET A 229 11.49 1.43 -20.01
CA MET A 229 10.75 0.53 -20.90
C MET A 229 9.36 1.05 -21.26
N GLU A 230 8.58 1.55 -20.27
CA GLU A 230 7.25 2.12 -20.54
C GLU A 230 7.33 3.35 -21.44
N ARG A 231 8.39 4.17 -21.33
CA ARG A 231 8.59 5.35 -22.21
C ARG A 231 8.94 4.96 -23.64
N GLU A 232 9.70 3.89 -23.85
CA GLU A 232 10.06 3.42 -25.20
C GLU A 232 8.88 2.80 -25.94
N ASP A 233 7.94 2.16 -25.24
CA ASP A 233 6.72 1.63 -25.87
C ASP A 233 5.76 2.71 -26.41
N TRP A 234 5.95 3.98 -26.02
CA TRP A 234 5.23 5.13 -26.56
C TRP A 234 5.78 5.64 -27.92
N ILE A 235 6.91 5.12 -28.35
CA ILE A 235 7.60 5.54 -29.59
C ILE A 235 7.35 4.57 -30.78
N LYS A 236 6.55 3.51 -30.56
CA LYS A 236 6.22 2.53 -31.63
C LYS A 236 4.86 2.79 -32.26
#